data_54b447351807bd411c98ddeffa696f43
#
_entry.id   54b447351807bd411c98ddeffa696f43
#
_cell.length_a   1.000
_cell.length_b   1.000
_cell.length_c   1.000
_cell.angle_alpha   90.00
_cell.angle_beta   90.00
_cell.angle_gamma   90.00
#
_symmetry.space_group_name_H-M   'P 1'
#
loop_
_entity.id
_entity.type
_entity.pdbx_description
1 polymer ?
#
loop_
_entity_poly.entity_id
_entity_poly.type
_entity_poly.pdbx_seq_one_letter_code
_entity_poly.pdbx_strand_id
1 'polypeptide(L)' 'MDRSHDLIGSWIIVDKATCKPVIELYSQANVARVNTEKYRVYTAEEWLIHFNRSVRN' A
#
# COMPACT_ATOMS: atom_id res chain seq x y z
N MET A 1 16.27 18.86 1.44
CA MET A 1 15.21 18.01 1.90
C MET A 1 15.65 16.59 2.00
N ASP A 2 15.36 16.07 3.07
CA ASP A 2 15.80 14.75 3.35
C ASP A 2 15.02 13.71 2.55
N ARG A 3 15.73 12.83 1.87
CA ARG A 3 15.11 11.79 1.09
C ARG A 3 14.91 10.50 1.85
N SER A 4 15.42 10.45 3.05
CA SER A 4 15.42 9.18 3.78
C SER A 4 14.02 8.66 4.03
N HIS A 5 13.06 9.53 4.21
CA HIS A 5 11.71 9.06 4.47
C HIS A 5 11.08 8.43 3.22
N ASP A 6 11.59 8.77 2.05
CA ASP A 6 11.13 8.11 0.84
C ASP A 6 11.52 6.64 0.85
N LEU A 7 12.68 6.34 1.44
CA LEU A 7 13.15 4.97 1.53
C LEU A 7 12.38 4.20 2.58
N ILE A 8 11.95 4.90 3.61
CA ILE A 8 11.18 4.27 4.66
C ILE A 8 9.77 3.99 4.19
N GLY A 9 9.09 5.01 3.72
CA GLY A 9 7.79 4.89 3.15
C GLY A 9 6.85 3.99 3.92
N SER A 10 5.73 3.74 3.33
CA SER A 10 4.81 2.74 3.86
C SER A 10 4.07 2.12 2.69
N TRP A 11 3.53 0.94 2.93
CA TRP A 11 2.79 0.19 1.93
C TRP A 11 1.47 -0.25 2.51
N ILE A 12 0.44 -0.19 1.69
CA ILE A 12 -0.90 -0.60 2.09
C ILE A 12 -1.20 -1.93 1.42
N ILE A 13 -1.56 -2.91 2.22
CA ILE A 13 -1.90 -4.23 1.72
C ILE A 13 -3.40 -4.34 1.65
N VAL A 14 -3.92 -4.61 0.48
CA VAL A 14 -5.35 -4.60 0.21
C VAL A 14 -5.81 -6.00 -0.17
N ASP A 15 -6.89 -6.44 0.46
CA ASP A 15 -7.49 -7.73 0.14
C ASP A 15 -8.16 -7.63 -1.23
N LYS A 16 -7.76 -8.52 -2.16
CA LYS A 16 -8.30 -8.47 -3.50
C LYS A 16 -9.79 -8.79 -3.56
N ALA A 17 -10.25 -9.62 -2.65
CA ALA A 17 -11.65 -10.04 -2.68
C ALA A 17 -12.57 -8.93 -2.20
N THR A 18 -12.16 -8.18 -1.18
CA THR A 18 -13.00 -7.15 -0.61
C THR A 18 -12.61 -5.75 -1.03
N CYS A 19 -11.43 -5.59 -1.61
CA CYS A 19 -10.88 -4.30 -2.00
C CYS A 19 -10.68 -3.38 -0.81
N LYS A 20 -10.48 -3.95 0.36
CA LYS A 20 -10.31 -3.17 1.58
C LYS A 20 -8.90 -3.32 2.12
N PRO A 21 -8.33 -2.26 2.69
CA PRO A 21 -7.02 -2.37 3.29
C PRO A 21 -7.09 -3.25 4.54
N VAL A 22 -6.10 -4.12 4.69
CA VAL A 22 -6.06 -5.02 5.84
C VAL A 22 -4.89 -4.72 6.74
N ILE A 23 -3.79 -4.20 6.20
CA ILE A 23 -2.62 -3.94 7.02
C ILE A 23 -1.76 -2.90 6.35
N GLU A 24 -1.00 -2.18 7.15
CA GLU A 24 -0.04 -1.21 6.66
C GLU A 24 1.35 -1.67 7.08
N LEU A 25 2.26 -1.73 6.14
CA LEU A 25 3.61 -2.18 6.39
C LEU A 25 4.59 -1.04 6.20
N TYR A 26 5.65 -1.06 6.99
CA TYR A 26 6.66 0.01 6.96
C TYR A 26 8.02 -0.51 6.57
N SER A 27 8.13 -1.79 6.24
CA SER A 27 9.39 -2.40 5.88
C SER A 27 9.26 -3.08 4.55
N GLN A 28 10.18 -2.76 3.63
CA GLN A 28 10.16 -3.37 2.32
C GLN A 28 10.37 -4.89 2.42
N ALA A 29 11.13 -5.33 3.41
CA ALA A 29 11.34 -6.75 3.59
C ALA A 29 10.03 -7.46 3.92
N ASN A 30 9.17 -6.81 4.70
CA ASN A 30 7.88 -7.39 5.02
C ASN A 30 6.97 -7.39 3.81
N VAL A 31 7.06 -6.35 2.99
CA VAL A 31 6.26 -6.29 1.77
C VAL A 31 6.59 -7.44 0.84
N ALA A 32 7.86 -7.81 0.78
CA ALA A 32 8.29 -8.91 -0.10
C ALA A 32 7.69 -10.24 0.31
N ARG A 33 7.17 -10.34 1.53
CA ARG A 33 6.60 -11.59 2.05
C ARG A 33 5.10 -11.67 1.85
N VAL A 34 4.50 -10.63 1.33
CA VAL A 34 3.06 -10.59 1.14
C VAL A 34 2.66 -11.56 0.04
N ASN A 35 1.57 -12.29 0.27
CA ASN A 35 1.03 -13.21 -0.72
C ASN A 35 0.26 -12.42 -1.78
N THR A 36 0.90 -12.17 -2.90
CA THR A 36 0.32 -11.32 -3.93
C THR A 36 -0.81 -12.01 -4.69
N GLU A 37 -1.06 -13.27 -4.44
CA GLU A 37 -2.22 -13.93 -5.01
C GLU A 37 -3.49 -13.52 -4.31
N LYS A 38 -3.41 -13.23 -3.01
CA LYS A 38 -4.56 -12.83 -2.23
C LYS A 38 -4.62 -11.33 -1.99
N TYR A 39 -3.48 -10.67 -2.02
CA TYR A 39 -3.39 -9.28 -1.62
C TYR A 39 -2.71 -8.46 -2.68
N ARG A 40 -3.10 -7.23 -2.76
CA ARG A 40 -2.48 -6.26 -3.63
C ARG A 40 -1.68 -5.28 -2.77
N VAL A 41 -0.50 -4.92 -3.25
CA VAL A 41 0.38 -4.02 -2.51
C VAL A 41 0.39 -2.67 -3.19
N TYR A 42 0.11 -1.62 -2.43
CA TYR A 42 0.20 -0.25 -2.91
C TYR A 42 1.21 0.49 -2.06
N THR A 43 1.96 1.40 -2.67
CA THR A 43 2.64 2.38 -1.86
C THR A 43 1.59 3.28 -1.23
N ALA A 44 1.97 3.97 -0.16
CA ALA A 44 1.04 4.89 0.49
C ALA A 44 0.53 5.93 -0.50
N GLU A 45 1.41 6.41 -1.37
CA GLU A 45 1.03 7.40 -2.36
C GLU A 45 0.06 6.82 -3.38
N GLU A 46 0.34 5.62 -3.86
CA GLU A 46 -0.53 4.96 -4.82
C GLU A 46 -1.91 4.73 -4.22
N TRP A 47 -1.94 4.33 -2.95
CA TRP A 47 -3.21 4.08 -2.29
C TRP A 47 -4.02 5.35 -2.16
N LEU A 48 -3.36 6.44 -1.83
CA LEU A 48 -4.03 7.72 -1.67
C LEU A 48 -4.66 8.16 -3.00
N ILE A 49 -3.93 8.00 -4.09
CA ILE A 49 -4.45 8.35 -5.40
C ILE A 49 -5.65 7.48 -5.73
N HIS A 50 -5.53 6.18 -5.48
CA HIS A 50 -6.62 5.25 -5.75
C HIS A 50 -7.86 5.60 -4.95
N PHE A 51 -7.67 5.91 -3.68
CA PHE A 51 -8.77 6.26 -2.79
C PHE A 51 -9.47 7.54 -3.26
N ASN A 52 -8.68 8.53 -3.63
CA ASN A 52 -9.24 9.80 -4.08
C ASN A 52 -10.07 9.63 -5.34
N ARG A 53 -9.60 8.79 -6.24
CA ARG A 53 -10.35 8.55 -7.47
C ARG A 53 -11.67 7.87 -7.19
N SER A 54 -11.67 6.93 -6.25
CA SER A 54 -12.90 6.24 -5.89
C SER A 54 -13.90 7.18 -5.27
N VAL A 55 -13.42 8.07 -4.42
CA VAL A 55 -14.31 8.99 -3.73
C VAL A 55 -14.91 10.01 -4.68
N ARG A 56 -14.14 10.41 -5.68
CA ARG A 56 -14.61 11.44 -6.59
C ARG A 56 -15.70 10.95 -7.52
N ASN A 57 -15.75 9.68 -7.72
CA ASN A 57 -16.79 9.12 -8.57
C ASN A 57 -18.04 8.82 -7.76
#